data_9f6a6f42b3431696b335d64fcd0e1a27
#
_entry.id   9f6a6f42b3431696b335d64fcd0e1a27
#
_cell.length_a   1.000
_cell.length_b   1.000
_cell.length_c   1.000
_cell.angle_alpha   90.00
_cell.angle_beta   90.00
_cell.angle_gamma   90.00
#
_symmetry.space_group_name_H-M   'P 1'
#
loop_
_entity.id
_entity.type
_entity.pdbx_description
1 polymer ?
#
loop_
_entity_poly.entity_id
_entity_poly.type
_entity_poly.pdbx_seq_one_letter_code
_entity_poly.pdbx_strand_id
1 'polypeptide(L)'
;MHSIARWLCGLLLLITLPVLARDYRFDGSMSEEVLRSYLSRSMTTMYLLTGHGDFDDNLRMLTNCGVKFAGRAVYQWGREEGGAPAIPKKLEQAKKNAARIHSADPELILQACIFEIVSRDVSDLSVPAWAFEGLGRPVETRNFRYDEMLYPTGRFSNHWGQASSVPDVSRGETKLWFYFLARSYIDIGCEAIHYGQVELMNGNDPKLDHWAEVLAQARGYAAKKARRHFILFDAHVPRGGFVRDGKLLFDFHTFPLRIEELADKPKEAQLRVGYTDALYGRSKGGITPSGWKCEHLPYLVEFDNYGRSRKPGEAGQGRFWVWGWDEITWFSQQPENARNDWLRYAWKWVREHDPEGYVQMPGMRIISGAADGKRWYDVNRPSAATPNGFGQEEAIRNIWAADTNALPRR
;
A
#
# COMPACT_ATOMS: atom_id res chain seq x y z
N MET A 1 -79.96 -2.72 -1.16
CA MET A 1 -78.79 -3.41 -0.55
C MET A 1 -77.54 -2.86 -1.24
N HIS A 2 -76.85 -1.90 -0.60
CA HIS A 2 -75.65 -1.26 -1.17
C HIS A 2 -74.44 -1.76 -0.41
N SER A 3 -73.52 -2.45 -1.14
CA SER A 3 -72.23 -2.96 -0.61
C SER A 3 -71.19 -1.81 -0.78
N ILE A 4 -70.63 -1.37 0.35
CA ILE A 4 -69.52 -0.37 0.41
C ILE A 4 -68.20 -1.15 0.49
N ALA A 5 -67.43 -1.15 -0.63
CA ALA A 5 -66.09 -1.68 -0.65
C ALA A 5 -65.12 -0.68 0.02
N ARG A 6 -64.51 -1.06 1.14
CA ARG A 6 -63.46 -0.26 1.81
C ARG A 6 -62.09 -0.58 1.17
N TRP A 7 -61.45 0.40 0.50
CA TRP A 7 -60.08 0.34 0.08
C TRP A 7 -59.18 0.71 1.23
N LEU A 8 -58.38 -0.27 1.73
CA LEU A 8 -57.28 -0.01 2.63
C LEU A 8 -56.06 0.36 1.78
N CYS A 9 -55.68 1.64 1.74
CA CYS A 9 -54.38 2.08 1.27
C CYS A 9 -53.33 1.80 2.35
N GLY A 10 -52.57 0.73 2.17
CA GLY A 10 -51.38 0.46 2.98
C GLY A 10 -50.25 1.43 2.61
N LEU A 11 -49.99 2.37 3.52
CA LEU A 11 -48.82 3.26 3.41
C LEU A 11 -47.54 2.44 3.73
N LEU A 12 -46.79 2.01 2.74
CA LEU A 12 -45.44 1.46 2.95
C LEU A 12 -44.53 2.62 3.37
N LEU A 13 -44.25 2.74 4.65
CA LEU A 13 -43.15 3.56 5.16
C LEU A 13 -41.82 2.92 4.71
N LEU A 14 -41.21 3.45 3.67
CA LEU A 14 -39.81 3.20 3.35
C LEU A 14 -38.95 3.83 4.43
N ILE A 15 -38.56 3.05 5.42
CA ILE A 15 -37.55 3.44 6.41
C ILE A 15 -36.22 3.46 5.67
N THR A 16 -35.85 4.62 5.15
CA THR A 16 -34.45 4.87 4.70
C THR A 16 -33.57 4.92 5.93
N LEU A 17 -32.90 3.81 6.24
CA LEU A 17 -31.84 3.83 7.23
C LEU A 17 -30.77 4.83 6.74
N PRO A 18 -30.33 5.77 7.58
CA PRO A 18 -29.27 6.67 7.19
C PRO A 18 -28.02 5.83 6.89
N VAL A 19 -27.48 5.97 5.69
CA VAL A 19 -26.13 5.48 5.37
C VAL A 19 -25.20 6.25 6.28
N LEU A 20 -24.67 5.61 7.33
CA LEU A 20 -23.68 6.22 8.22
C LEU A 20 -22.48 6.62 7.36
N ALA A 21 -22.20 7.92 7.31
CA ALA A 21 -20.99 8.44 6.65
C ALA A 21 -19.76 7.76 7.29
N ARG A 22 -18.79 7.37 6.47
CA ARG A 22 -17.54 6.77 6.96
C ARG A 22 -16.81 7.78 7.84
N ASP A 23 -16.26 7.32 8.95
CA ASP A 23 -15.42 8.14 9.82
C ASP A 23 -13.94 8.00 9.40
N TYR A 24 -13.26 9.14 9.26
CA TYR A 24 -11.84 9.24 8.93
C TYR A 24 -11.04 10.00 10.00
N ARG A 25 -11.67 10.31 11.13
CA ARG A 25 -11.05 11.09 12.20
C ARG A 25 -10.23 10.22 13.12
N PHE A 26 -9.00 10.60 13.35
CA PHE A 26 -8.12 9.99 14.34
C PHE A 26 -7.09 11.02 14.83
N ASP A 27 -6.56 10.79 16.03
CA ASP A 27 -5.44 11.53 16.61
C ASP A 27 -4.75 10.66 17.66
N GLY A 28 -3.46 10.45 17.57
CA GLY A 28 -2.65 9.63 18.47
C GLY A 28 -2.92 8.12 18.44
N SER A 29 -4.06 7.69 17.92
CA SER A 29 -4.43 6.29 17.73
C SER A 29 -5.54 6.18 16.67
N MET A 30 -5.76 4.98 16.13
CA MET A 30 -6.78 4.74 15.11
C MET A 30 -7.68 3.56 15.54
N SER A 31 -9.01 3.78 15.58
CA SER A 31 -9.96 2.70 15.83
C SER A 31 -10.03 1.73 14.65
N GLU A 32 -10.50 0.51 14.90
CA GLU A 32 -10.73 -0.48 13.84
C GLU A 32 -11.65 0.05 12.74
N GLU A 33 -12.74 0.74 13.11
CA GLU A 33 -13.71 1.29 12.16
C GLU A 33 -13.08 2.36 11.25
N VAL A 34 -12.27 3.24 11.80
CA VAL A 34 -11.57 4.27 11.04
C VAL A 34 -10.54 3.63 10.11
N LEU A 35 -9.75 2.65 10.57
CA LEU A 35 -8.81 1.93 9.72
C LEU A 35 -9.54 1.28 8.53
N ARG A 36 -10.62 0.54 8.78
CA ARG A 36 -11.43 -0.10 7.73
C ARG A 36 -12.02 0.92 6.75
N SER A 37 -12.40 2.10 7.23
CA SER A 37 -12.86 3.20 6.37
C SER A 37 -11.76 3.60 5.38
N TYR A 38 -10.52 3.79 5.85
CA TYR A 38 -9.37 4.11 5.00
C TYR A 38 -9.03 2.99 4.00
N LEU A 39 -8.93 1.74 4.47
CA LEU A 39 -8.60 0.61 3.60
C LEU A 39 -9.64 0.43 2.48
N SER A 40 -10.92 0.72 2.77
CA SER A 40 -12.01 0.65 1.78
C SER A 40 -11.96 1.75 0.72
N ARG A 41 -11.10 2.76 0.84
CA ARG A 41 -10.92 3.88 -0.09
C ARG A 41 -9.45 4.04 -0.45
N SER A 42 -8.76 2.91 -0.57
CA SER A 42 -7.33 2.84 -0.84
C SER A 42 -7.03 2.71 -2.34
N MET A 43 -6.04 3.46 -2.80
CA MET A 43 -5.54 3.44 -4.18
C MET A 43 -4.01 3.45 -4.18
N THR A 44 -3.39 2.64 -5.05
CA THR A 44 -1.93 2.70 -5.26
C THR A 44 -1.58 3.90 -6.14
N THR A 45 -0.65 4.76 -5.70
CA THR A 45 -0.31 6.02 -6.37
C THR A 45 1.21 6.22 -6.43
N MET A 46 1.91 5.29 -7.10
CA MET A 46 3.38 5.30 -7.14
C MET A 46 3.91 6.65 -7.65
N TYR A 47 4.87 7.22 -6.91
CA TYR A 47 5.52 8.50 -7.21
C TYR A 47 4.60 9.74 -7.23
N LEU A 48 3.38 9.68 -6.70
CA LEU A 48 2.46 10.81 -6.63
C LEU A 48 3.13 12.08 -6.10
N LEU A 49 3.93 11.94 -5.04
CA LEU A 49 4.60 13.09 -4.41
C LEU A 49 5.94 13.43 -5.04
N THR A 50 6.58 12.47 -5.73
CA THR A 50 7.97 12.60 -6.20
C THR A 50 8.12 12.75 -7.70
N GLY A 51 7.01 12.89 -8.45
CA GLY A 51 7.05 13.42 -9.81
C GLY A 51 6.64 12.46 -10.93
N HIS A 52 5.59 11.64 -10.73
CA HIS A 52 4.96 10.96 -11.85
C HIS A 52 3.74 11.74 -12.37
N GLY A 53 3.67 11.93 -13.69
CA GLY A 53 2.54 12.55 -14.38
C GLY A 53 2.34 14.04 -14.05
N ASP A 54 1.18 14.58 -14.45
CA ASP A 54 0.74 15.92 -14.09
C ASP A 54 0.14 15.92 -12.69
N PHE A 55 0.73 16.68 -11.78
CA PHE A 55 0.32 16.68 -10.37
C PHE A 55 -1.10 17.24 -10.17
N ASP A 56 -1.50 18.26 -10.94
CA ASP A 56 -2.82 18.86 -10.79
C ASP A 56 -3.92 17.93 -11.28
N ASP A 57 -3.67 17.21 -12.37
CA ASP A 57 -4.59 16.16 -12.85
C ASP A 57 -4.63 14.96 -11.90
N ASN A 58 -3.51 14.59 -11.30
CA ASN A 58 -3.47 13.55 -10.27
C ASN A 58 -4.26 13.96 -9.01
N LEU A 59 -4.13 15.19 -8.53
CA LEU A 59 -4.93 15.71 -7.41
C LEU A 59 -6.44 15.73 -7.73
N ARG A 60 -6.80 16.18 -8.94
CA ARG A 60 -8.16 16.13 -9.44
C ARG A 60 -8.70 14.69 -9.44
N MET A 61 -7.91 13.73 -9.95
CA MET A 61 -8.26 12.31 -10.00
C MET A 61 -8.52 11.74 -8.60
N LEU A 62 -7.63 11.99 -7.65
CA LEU A 62 -7.80 11.53 -6.25
C LEU A 62 -9.13 12.03 -5.67
N THR A 63 -9.43 13.32 -5.86
CA THR A 63 -10.68 13.94 -5.40
C THR A 63 -11.88 13.35 -6.10
N ASN A 64 -11.83 13.18 -7.44
CA ASN A 64 -12.92 12.64 -8.23
C ASN A 64 -13.25 11.19 -7.88
N CYS A 65 -12.24 10.37 -7.60
CA CYS A 65 -12.43 8.99 -7.15
C CYS A 65 -12.89 8.91 -5.68
N GLY A 66 -12.61 9.91 -4.86
CA GLY A 66 -12.87 9.87 -3.41
C GLY A 66 -11.83 9.04 -2.64
N VAL A 67 -10.57 9.09 -3.07
CA VAL A 67 -9.45 8.40 -2.41
C VAL A 67 -9.24 8.98 -1.01
N LYS A 68 -9.09 8.10 -0.02
CA LYS A 68 -8.75 8.48 1.37
C LYS A 68 -7.41 7.88 1.84
N PHE A 69 -6.90 6.88 1.13
CA PHE A 69 -5.59 6.28 1.39
C PHE A 69 -4.82 6.18 0.06
N ALA A 70 -3.83 7.05 -0.12
CA ALA A 70 -2.95 7.07 -1.29
C ALA A 70 -1.70 6.22 -0.99
N GLY A 71 -1.74 4.95 -1.39
CA GLY A 71 -0.66 4.00 -1.17
C GLY A 71 0.54 4.27 -2.06
N ARG A 72 1.77 4.12 -1.52
CA ARG A 72 3.04 4.24 -2.26
C ARG A 72 3.28 5.64 -2.86
N ALA A 73 2.70 6.68 -2.27
CA ALA A 73 2.80 8.06 -2.76
C ALA A 73 4.25 8.59 -2.80
N VAL A 74 5.11 8.12 -1.89
CA VAL A 74 6.57 8.21 -1.99
C VAL A 74 7.10 6.80 -2.21
N TYR A 75 7.64 6.56 -3.39
CA TYR A 75 8.16 5.26 -3.78
C TYR A 75 9.67 5.38 -4.02
N GLN A 76 10.47 4.58 -3.34
CA GLN A 76 11.92 4.56 -3.46
C GLN A 76 12.38 3.09 -3.44
N TRP A 77 12.59 2.51 -4.61
CA TRP A 77 13.09 1.14 -4.76
C TRP A 77 14.60 1.06 -4.65
N GLY A 78 15.32 2.21 -4.78
CA GLY A 78 16.77 2.27 -4.69
C GLY A 78 17.50 2.19 -6.02
N ARG A 79 16.78 2.40 -7.13
CA ARG A 79 17.34 2.45 -8.49
C ARG A 79 16.79 3.63 -9.30
N GLU A 80 16.17 4.57 -8.61
CA GLU A 80 15.63 5.78 -9.20
C GLU A 80 16.77 6.71 -9.62
N GLU A 81 16.49 7.54 -10.63
CA GLU A 81 17.44 8.53 -11.10
C GLU A 81 18.01 9.37 -9.94
N GLY A 82 19.33 9.47 -9.90
CA GLY A 82 20.09 10.17 -8.85
C GLY A 82 20.26 9.37 -7.55
N GLY A 83 19.68 8.19 -7.43
CA GLY A 83 19.87 7.28 -6.29
C GLY A 83 19.57 7.89 -4.92
N ALA A 84 20.19 7.37 -3.86
CA ALA A 84 20.04 7.85 -2.49
C ALA A 84 20.46 9.33 -2.29
N PRO A 85 21.51 9.88 -2.94
CA PRO A 85 21.85 11.28 -2.84
C PRO A 85 20.76 12.25 -3.29
N ALA A 86 19.85 11.83 -4.17
CA ALA A 86 18.75 12.65 -4.65
C ALA A 86 17.56 12.71 -3.67
N ILE A 87 17.50 11.83 -2.65
CA ILE A 87 16.38 11.73 -1.71
C ILE A 87 16.04 13.07 -1.06
N PRO A 88 16.97 13.85 -0.48
CA PRO A 88 16.63 15.11 0.17
C PRO A 88 15.89 16.07 -0.75
N LYS A 89 16.39 16.25 -1.99
CA LYS A 89 15.75 17.12 -2.99
C LYS A 89 14.36 16.63 -3.41
N LYS A 90 14.21 15.31 -3.60
CA LYS A 90 12.90 14.70 -3.92
C LYS A 90 11.89 14.92 -2.79
N LEU A 91 12.35 14.85 -1.54
CA LEU A 91 11.50 15.06 -0.37
C LEU A 91 11.08 16.52 -0.20
N GLU A 92 11.89 17.49 -0.62
CA GLU A 92 11.48 18.89 -0.65
C GLU A 92 10.28 19.12 -1.59
N GLN A 93 10.31 18.51 -2.78
CA GLN A 93 9.18 18.56 -3.70
C GLN A 93 7.97 17.78 -3.15
N ALA A 94 8.21 16.59 -2.58
CA ALA A 94 7.17 15.78 -1.96
C ALA A 94 6.44 16.52 -0.84
N LYS A 95 7.15 17.30 -0.01
CA LYS A 95 6.56 18.13 1.04
C LYS A 95 5.58 19.15 0.50
N LYS A 96 5.93 19.82 -0.60
CA LYS A 96 5.06 20.82 -1.27
C LYS A 96 3.80 20.14 -1.81
N ASN A 97 3.95 18.99 -2.47
CA ASN A 97 2.86 18.24 -3.04
C ASN A 97 1.94 17.67 -1.94
N ALA A 98 2.50 17.13 -0.86
CA ALA A 98 1.73 16.65 0.30
C ALA A 98 0.89 17.77 0.94
N ALA A 99 1.47 18.95 1.12
CA ALA A 99 0.74 20.11 1.65
C ALA A 99 -0.45 20.50 0.76
N ARG A 100 -0.30 20.45 -0.56
CA ARG A 100 -1.40 20.72 -1.52
C ARG A 100 -2.51 19.66 -1.43
N ILE A 101 -2.15 18.39 -1.31
CA ILE A 101 -3.13 17.30 -1.15
C ILE A 101 -3.90 17.46 0.17
N HIS A 102 -3.20 17.71 1.29
CA HIS A 102 -3.85 17.90 2.59
C HIS A 102 -4.68 19.19 2.68
N SER A 103 -4.36 20.20 1.85
CA SER A 103 -5.22 21.39 1.72
C SER A 103 -6.51 21.10 0.98
N ALA A 104 -6.49 20.18 0.00
CA ALA A 104 -7.67 19.76 -0.76
C ALA A 104 -8.52 18.74 0.02
N ASP A 105 -7.86 17.81 0.70
CA ASP A 105 -8.50 16.79 1.55
C ASP A 105 -7.65 16.54 2.81
N PRO A 106 -7.99 17.15 3.96
CA PRO A 106 -7.23 16.99 5.19
C PRO A 106 -7.36 15.59 5.81
N GLU A 107 -8.30 14.77 5.37
CA GLU A 107 -8.47 13.40 5.85
C GLU A 107 -7.58 12.41 5.09
N LEU A 108 -7.14 12.72 3.87
CA LEU A 108 -6.39 11.81 3.03
C LEU A 108 -5.06 11.40 3.67
N ILE A 109 -4.82 10.09 3.81
CA ILE A 109 -3.55 9.50 4.24
C ILE A 109 -2.63 9.33 3.04
N LEU A 110 -1.38 9.80 3.18
CA LEU A 110 -0.30 9.58 2.24
C LEU A 110 0.65 8.50 2.80
N GLN A 111 0.90 7.46 2.01
CA GLN A 111 1.82 6.38 2.39
C GLN A 111 3.14 6.50 1.64
N ALA A 112 4.25 6.41 2.37
CA ALA A 112 5.59 6.23 1.82
C ALA A 112 6.01 4.75 1.87
N CYS A 113 7.14 4.42 1.23
CA CYS A 113 7.69 3.07 1.22
C CYS A 113 9.12 3.03 1.75
N ILE A 114 9.41 2.03 2.58
CA ILE A 114 10.75 1.57 2.95
C ILE A 114 10.80 0.10 2.57
N PHE A 115 11.48 -0.22 1.48
CA PHE A 115 11.49 -1.58 0.94
C PHE A 115 12.63 -2.43 1.47
N GLU A 116 12.54 -3.71 1.17
CA GLU A 116 13.57 -4.74 1.42
C GLU A 116 14.77 -4.62 0.48
N ILE A 117 15.16 -3.40 0.14
CA ILE A 117 16.29 -3.12 -0.73
C ILE A 117 17.10 -1.94 -0.20
N VAL A 118 18.39 -2.08 -0.29
CA VAL A 118 19.36 -1.00 -0.13
C VAL A 118 20.37 -1.06 -1.26
N SER A 119 20.67 0.07 -1.88
CA SER A 119 21.67 0.21 -2.94
C SER A 119 22.94 0.82 -2.40
N ARG A 120 24.08 0.50 -3.02
CA ARG A 120 25.41 0.96 -2.58
C ARG A 120 25.55 2.49 -2.58
N ASP A 121 24.76 3.19 -3.36
CA ASP A 121 24.71 4.64 -3.45
C ASP A 121 24.26 5.35 -2.15
N VAL A 122 23.73 4.61 -1.16
CA VAL A 122 23.54 5.18 0.19
C VAL A 122 24.87 5.63 0.81
N SER A 123 25.99 5.08 0.36
CA SER A 123 27.33 5.47 0.81
C SER A 123 27.76 6.86 0.32
N ASP A 124 27.00 7.44 -0.60
CA ASP A 124 27.20 8.81 -1.10
C ASP A 124 26.26 9.81 -0.42
N LEU A 125 25.43 9.37 0.53
CA LEU A 125 24.49 10.21 1.28
C LEU A 125 24.99 10.40 2.72
N SER A 126 25.12 11.66 3.13
CA SER A 126 25.52 12.00 4.50
C SER A 126 24.41 11.71 5.50
N VAL A 127 24.79 11.12 6.63
CA VAL A 127 23.87 10.90 7.76
C VAL A 127 23.67 12.22 8.49
N PRO A 128 22.45 12.76 8.58
CA PRO A 128 22.21 13.98 9.33
C PRO A 128 22.31 13.72 10.84
N ALA A 129 22.82 14.70 11.59
CA ALA A 129 23.01 14.59 13.05
C ALA A 129 21.75 14.11 13.77
N TRP A 130 20.59 14.61 13.39
CA TRP A 130 19.31 14.26 13.99
C TRP A 130 18.94 12.77 13.85
N ALA A 131 19.53 12.04 12.87
CA ALA A 131 19.26 10.61 12.73
C ALA A 131 19.98 9.79 13.84
N PHE A 132 21.20 10.21 14.21
CA PHE A 132 21.91 9.64 15.36
C PHE A 132 21.22 10.00 16.68
N GLU A 133 20.92 11.28 16.88
CA GLU A 133 20.24 11.78 18.08
C GLU A 133 18.92 11.08 18.35
N GLY A 134 18.11 10.89 17.29
CA GLY A 134 16.82 10.22 17.39
C GLY A 134 16.91 8.76 17.80
N LEU A 135 18.05 8.11 17.58
CA LEU A 135 18.37 6.75 18.04
C LEU A 135 19.17 6.72 19.35
N GLY A 136 19.40 7.89 19.99
CA GLY A 136 20.22 7.97 21.20
C GLY A 136 21.70 7.62 20.97
N ARG A 137 22.24 7.83 19.77
CA ARG A 137 23.62 7.51 19.38
C ARG A 137 24.49 8.76 19.36
N PRO A 138 25.79 8.62 19.60
CA PRO A 138 26.74 9.70 19.35
C PRO A 138 26.68 10.16 17.89
N VAL A 139 26.69 11.47 17.68
CA VAL A 139 26.69 12.07 16.34
C VAL A 139 28.05 11.84 15.67
N GLU A 140 28.03 11.32 14.47
CA GLU A 140 29.20 11.13 13.62
C GLU A 140 29.04 11.95 12.33
N THR A 141 30.14 12.54 11.85
CA THR A 141 30.17 13.21 10.53
C THR A 141 30.62 12.20 9.47
N ARG A 142 29.68 11.54 8.82
CA ARG A 142 29.94 10.51 7.83
C ARG A 142 28.73 10.25 6.93
N ASN A 143 28.96 9.52 5.87
CA ASN A 143 27.89 8.94 5.05
C ASN A 143 27.36 7.63 5.65
N PHE A 144 26.21 7.15 5.13
CA PHE A 144 25.73 5.81 5.44
C PHE A 144 26.74 4.76 4.96
N ARG A 145 26.71 3.58 5.61
CA ARG A 145 27.65 2.48 5.36
C ARG A 145 26.90 1.28 4.79
N TYR A 146 26.85 1.18 3.48
CA TYR A 146 26.12 0.10 2.78
C TYR A 146 26.45 -1.29 3.33
N ASP A 147 27.74 -1.65 3.40
CA ASP A 147 28.17 -2.99 3.79
C ASP A 147 27.82 -3.32 5.25
N GLU A 148 27.64 -2.32 6.12
CA GLU A 148 27.21 -2.50 7.51
C GLU A 148 25.69 -2.72 7.63
N MET A 149 24.90 -2.54 6.57
CA MET A 149 23.47 -2.83 6.53
C MET A 149 23.17 -4.28 6.18
N LEU A 150 24.15 -5.00 5.57
CA LEU A 150 23.94 -6.31 4.98
C LEU A 150 24.08 -7.44 6.01
N TYR A 151 23.53 -8.61 5.62
CA TYR A 151 23.76 -9.84 6.36
C TYR A 151 25.26 -10.19 6.40
N PRO A 152 25.89 -10.40 7.59
CA PRO A 152 27.31 -10.72 7.67
C PRO A 152 27.71 -12.01 6.94
N THR A 153 26.75 -12.90 6.72
CA THR A 153 26.94 -14.15 5.99
C THR A 153 26.93 -13.98 4.47
N GLY A 154 26.70 -12.77 3.95
CA GLY A 154 26.48 -12.52 2.52
C GLY A 154 25.11 -12.96 1.98
N ARG A 155 24.22 -13.44 2.86
CA ARG A 155 22.85 -13.80 2.46
C ARG A 155 22.15 -12.60 1.82
N PHE A 156 21.48 -12.82 0.68
CA PHE A 156 20.76 -11.81 -0.09
C PHE A 156 21.61 -10.63 -0.60
N SER A 157 22.95 -10.77 -0.63
CA SER A 157 23.82 -9.82 -1.35
C SER A 157 23.47 -9.82 -2.83
N ASN A 158 23.34 -8.64 -3.42
CA ASN A 158 22.94 -8.46 -4.83
C ASN A 158 21.62 -9.16 -5.21
N HIS A 159 20.74 -9.42 -4.25
CA HIS A 159 19.46 -10.10 -4.47
C HIS A 159 18.58 -9.38 -5.52
N TRP A 160 18.58 -8.07 -5.50
CA TRP A 160 17.85 -7.22 -6.43
C TRP A 160 18.68 -6.75 -7.63
N GLY A 161 19.86 -7.37 -7.84
CA GLY A 161 20.84 -7.08 -8.86
C GLY A 161 22.08 -6.42 -8.31
N GLN A 162 23.09 -6.20 -9.17
CA GLN A 162 24.40 -5.70 -8.75
C GLN A 162 24.28 -4.45 -7.86
N ALA A 163 25.01 -4.45 -6.74
CA ALA A 163 25.06 -3.37 -5.76
C ALA A 163 23.68 -3.01 -5.13
N SER A 164 22.72 -3.95 -5.19
CA SER A 164 21.39 -3.79 -4.56
C SER A 164 21.03 -5.07 -3.80
N SER A 165 20.97 -4.96 -2.49
CA SER A 165 20.88 -6.09 -1.56
C SER A 165 19.70 -5.95 -0.61
N VAL A 166 19.32 -7.04 0.06
CA VAL A 166 18.35 -6.99 1.16
C VAL A 166 19.10 -6.59 2.45
N PRO A 167 18.65 -5.52 3.14
CA PRO A 167 19.25 -5.14 4.43
C PRO A 167 18.79 -6.09 5.54
N ASP A 168 19.66 -6.30 6.54
CA ASP A 168 19.38 -7.05 7.75
C ASP A 168 18.90 -6.09 8.85
N VAL A 169 17.68 -6.25 9.33
CA VAL A 169 17.07 -5.36 10.34
C VAL A 169 17.82 -5.39 11.68
N SER A 170 18.59 -6.46 11.96
CA SER A 170 19.39 -6.57 13.20
C SER A 170 20.59 -5.61 13.21
N ARG A 171 20.99 -5.10 12.06
CA ARG A 171 22.16 -4.23 11.92
C ARG A 171 21.87 -2.81 12.38
N GLY A 172 22.78 -2.24 13.12
CA GLY A 172 22.67 -0.86 13.60
C GLY A 172 22.55 0.15 12.46
N GLU A 173 23.27 -0.07 11.38
CA GLU A 173 23.24 0.83 10.23
C GLU A 173 21.92 0.74 9.45
N THR A 174 21.31 -0.45 9.34
CA THR A 174 19.97 -0.62 8.78
C THR A 174 18.93 0.13 9.60
N LYS A 175 19.00 0.06 10.94
CA LYS A 175 18.09 0.81 11.82
C LYS A 175 18.26 2.32 11.64
N LEU A 176 19.50 2.80 11.48
CA LEU A 176 19.79 4.21 11.21
C LEU A 176 19.19 4.68 9.88
N TRP A 177 19.33 3.86 8.83
CA TRP A 177 18.74 4.11 7.52
C TRP A 177 17.21 4.14 7.57
N PHE A 178 16.60 3.15 8.21
CA PHE A 178 15.13 3.08 8.33
C PHE A 178 14.57 4.24 9.15
N TYR A 179 15.25 4.63 10.22
CA TYR A 179 14.84 5.78 11.01
C TYR A 179 14.98 7.10 10.22
N PHE A 180 16.07 7.26 9.47
CA PHE A 180 16.25 8.40 8.57
C PHE A 180 15.09 8.52 7.57
N LEU A 181 14.74 7.45 6.88
CA LEU A 181 13.64 7.45 5.93
C LEU A 181 12.29 7.69 6.62
N ALA A 182 12.00 6.95 7.69
CA ALA A 182 10.71 7.06 8.39
C ALA A 182 10.47 8.46 8.92
N ARG A 183 11.47 9.07 9.59
CA ARG A 183 11.37 10.45 10.06
C ARG A 183 11.20 11.44 8.91
N SER A 184 11.97 11.30 7.85
CA SER A 184 11.86 12.15 6.67
C SER A 184 10.46 12.10 6.04
N TYR A 185 9.85 10.91 5.97
CA TYR A 185 8.48 10.74 5.45
C TYR A 185 7.42 11.33 6.37
N ILE A 186 7.57 11.21 7.69
CA ILE A 186 6.71 11.88 8.66
C ILE A 186 6.82 13.41 8.50
N ASP A 187 8.02 13.96 8.35
CA ASP A 187 8.28 15.39 8.25
C ASP A 187 7.72 16.04 6.97
N ILE A 188 7.48 15.25 5.93
CA ILE A 188 6.79 15.72 4.70
C ILE A 188 5.27 15.55 4.74
N GLY A 189 4.71 14.92 5.79
CA GLY A 189 3.28 14.76 6.00
C GLY A 189 2.72 13.37 5.67
N CYS A 190 3.56 12.34 5.47
CA CYS A 190 3.08 10.96 5.36
C CYS A 190 2.60 10.45 6.73
N GLU A 191 1.50 9.71 6.72
CA GLU A 191 0.87 9.12 7.91
C GLU A 191 0.77 7.58 7.82
N ALA A 192 1.41 6.99 6.79
CA ALA A 192 1.60 5.55 6.64
C ALA A 192 2.96 5.25 6.01
N ILE A 193 3.56 4.11 6.39
CA ILE A 193 4.79 3.58 5.77
C ILE A 193 4.61 2.08 5.51
N HIS A 194 4.85 1.70 4.26
CA HIS A 194 4.90 0.32 3.80
C HIS A 194 6.33 -0.21 3.83
N TYR A 195 6.56 -1.35 4.51
CA TYR A 195 7.90 -1.92 4.70
C TYR A 195 8.24 -3.08 3.75
N GLY A 196 7.49 -3.28 2.68
CA GLY A 196 7.77 -4.33 1.69
C GLY A 196 7.83 -5.74 2.29
N GLN A 197 8.73 -6.58 1.80
CA GLN A 197 8.88 -7.99 2.18
C GLN A 197 9.74 -8.14 3.44
N VAL A 198 9.18 -7.81 4.59
CA VAL A 198 9.89 -7.81 5.89
C VAL A 198 10.46 -9.18 6.28
N GLU A 199 9.90 -10.27 5.78
CA GLU A 199 10.40 -11.62 6.05
C GLU A 199 11.75 -11.91 5.39
N LEU A 200 12.16 -11.14 4.39
CA LEU A 200 13.52 -11.21 3.83
C LEU A 200 14.53 -10.52 4.76
N MET A 201 14.10 -9.50 5.50
CA MET A 201 14.97 -8.64 6.33
C MET A 201 15.12 -9.13 7.76
N ASN A 202 14.31 -10.10 8.22
CA ASN A 202 14.29 -10.56 9.63
C ASN A 202 15.09 -11.83 9.90
N GLY A 203 15.96 -12.26 9.00
CA GLY A 203 16.70 -13.52 9.13
C GLY A 203 17.49 -13.67 10.43
N ASN A 204 18.00 -12.58 10.99
CA ASN A 204 18.70 -12.50 12.26
C ASN A 204 17.83 -11.91 13.40
N ASP A 205 16.50 -11.82 13.20
CA ASP A 205 15.55 -11.32 14.19
C ASP A 205 14.38 -12.31 14.44
N PRO A 206 14.66 -13.55 14.90
CA PRO A 206 13.63 -14.57 15.07
C PRO A 206 12.60 -14.24 16.17
N LYS A 207 12.94 -13.35 17.10
CA LYS A 207 12.08 -12.88 18.20
C LYS A 207 11.35 -11.57 17.87
N LEU A 208 11.62 -10.98 16.72
CA LEU A 208 11.08 -9.70 16.28
C LEU A 208 11.45 -8.50 17.19
N ASP A 209 12.55 -8.62 17.95
CA ASP A 209 13.03 -7.56 18.85
C ASP A 209 13.48 -6.33 18.05
N HIS A 210 14.21 -6.56 16.97
CA HIS A 210 14.73 -5.48 16.12
C HIS A 210 13.65 -4.79 15.32
N TRP A 211 12.68 -5.54 14.78
CA TRP A 211 11.51 -4.93 14.14
C TRP A 211 10.67 -4.13 15.13
N ALA A 212 10.42 -4.66 16.32
CA ALA A 212 9.70 -3.95 17.36
C ALA A 212 10.39 -2.61 17.73
N GLU A 213 11.73 -2.61 17.85
CA GLU A 213 12.53 -1.40 18.10
C GLU A 213 12.39 -0.38 16.96
N VAL A 214 12.59 -0.77 15.69
CA VAL A 214 12.48 0.11 14.52
C VAL A 214 11.12 0.79 14.46
N LEU A 215 10.05 0.01 14.60
CA LEU A 215 8.69 0.55 14.53
C LEU A 215 8.37 1.44 15.74
N ALA A 216 8.85 1.08 16.95
CA ALA A 216 8.64 1.89 18.16
C ALA A 216 9.33 3.26 18.06
N GLN A 217 10.55 3.32 17.52
CA GLN A 217 11.29 4.57 17.32
C GLN A 217 10.54 5.51 16.36
N ALA A 218 10.05 4.98 15.22
CA ALA A 218 9.30 5.78 14.27
C ALA A 218 7.94 6.24 14.84
N ARG A 219 7.22 5.36 15.58
CA ARG A 219 5.98 5.73 16.28
C ARG A 219 6.23 6.79 17.35
N GLY A 220 7.33 6.67 18.11
CA GLY A 220 7.70 7.66 19.12
C GLY A 220 7.99 9.04 18.54
N TYR A 221 8.54 9.11 17.33
CA TYR A 221 8.67 10.36 16.59
C TYR A 221 7.32 10.86 16.07
N ALA A 222 6.52 10.00 15.46
CA ALA A 222 5.21 10.33 14.92
C ALA A 222 4.26 10.90 15.99
N ALA A 223 4.24 10.33 17.19
CA ALA A 223 3.45 10.81 18.31
C ALA A 223 3.72 12.27 18.70
N LYS A 224 4.88 12.81 18.31
CA LYS A 224 5.28 14.19 18.61
C LYS A 224 5.21 15.11 17.40
N LYS A 225 5.31 14.59 16.18
CA LYS A 225 5.59 15.35 14.97
C LYS A 225 4.70 15.06 13.78
N ALA A 226 4.06 13.89 13.73
CA ALA A 226 3.12 13.59 12.66
C ALA A 226 1.88 14.50 12.75
N ARG A 227 1.24 14.74 11.64
CA ARG A 227 0.12 15.67 11.45
C ARG A 227 -1.07 15.35 12.37
N ARG A 228 -1.34 14.05 12.62
CA ARG A 228 -2.37 13.56 13.56
C ARG A 228 -1.77 12.66 14.66
N HIS A 229 -0.52 12.93 15.05
CA HIS A 229 0.22 12.28 16.14
C HIS A 229 0.27 10.75 16.05
N PHE A 230 0.09 10.19 14.85
CA PHE A 230 0.04 8.76 14.60
C PHE A 230 0.63 8.41 13.23
N ILE A 231 1.14 7.20 13.09
CA ILE A 231 1.60 6.64 11.82
C ILE A 231 1.23 5.17 11.73
N LEU A 232 0.66 4.78 10.58
CA LEU A 232 0.34 3.41 10.25
C LEU A 232 1.54 2.70 9.63
N PHE A 233 1.74 1.43 9.97
CA PHE A 233 2.72 0.57 9.35
C PHE A 233 2.06 -0.67 8.78
N ASP A 234 2.48 -1.05 7.58
CA ASP A 234 2.12 -2.31 6.94
C ASP A 234 3.32 -2.95 6.24
N ALA A 235 3.17 -4.20 5.85
CA ALA A 235 4.21 -4.95 5.17
C ALA A 235 3.63 -6.15 4.42
N HIS A 236 4.42 -6.69 3.50
CA HIS A 236 4.19 -8.01 2.90
C HIS A 236 4.65 -9.11 3.88
N VAL A 237 3.72 -9.94 4.33
CA VAL A 237 3.98 -10.98 5.35
C VAL A 237 3.31 -12.31 4.97
N PRO A 238 3.85 -13.06 4.00
CA PRO A 238 3.23 -14.28 3.45
C PRO A 238 2.83 -15.33 4.50
N ARG A 239 3.39 -15.23 5.71
CA ARG A 239 3.03 -16.08 6.85
C ARG A 239 1.96 -15.48 7.76
N GLY A 240 1.28 -14.43 7.31
CA GLY A 240 0.13 -13.83 7.99
C GLY A 240 0.45 -12.75 9.02
N GLY A 241 1.70 -12.32 9.17
CA GLY A 241 2.06 -11.16 10.01
C GLY A 241 3.01 -11.46 11.14
N PHE A 242 3.61 -10.39 11.67
CA PHE A 242 4.52 -10.40 12.81
C PHE A 242 3.76 -10.17 14.11
N VAL A 243 3.77 -11.19 14.97
CA VAL A 243 3.15 -11.15 16.30
C VAL A 243 4.24 -11.42 17.34
N ARG A 244 4.39 -10.51 18.31
CA ARG A 244 5.31 -10.62 19.42
C ARG A 244 4.54 -10.48 20.73
N ASP A 245 4.59 -11.47 21.59
CA ASP A 245 3.91 -11.50 22.89
C ASP A 245 2.41 -11.15 22.79
N GLY A 246 1.72 -11.69 21.77
CA GLY A 246 0.30 -11.45 21.49
C GLY A 246 -0.02 -10.08 20.90
N LYS A 247 1.00 -9.25 20.62
CA LYS A 247 0.87 -7.93 20.00
C LYS A 247 1.29 -7.98 18.53
N LEU A 248 0.46 -7.43 17.69
CA LEU A 248 0.78 -7.20 16.27
C LEU A 248 1.80 -6.07 16.15
N LEU A 249 2.79 -6.23 15.27
CA LEU A 249 3.77 -5.18 15.00
C LEU A 249 3.28 -4.17 13.96
N PHE A 250 2.45 -4.61 13.01
CA PHE A 250 1.87 -3.79 11.95
C PHE A 250 0.41 -3.43 12.25
N ASP A 251 -0.07 -2.34 11.66
CA ASP A 251 -1.43 -1.83 11.85
C ASP A 251 -2.41 -2.47 10.87
N PHE A 252 -1.94 -2.89 9.69
CA PHE A 252 -2.61 -3.69 8.68
C PHE A 252 -1.56 -4.42 7.83
N HIS A 253 -1.97 -5.27 6.89
CA HIS A 253 -1.06 -5.91 5.94
C HIS A 253 -1.39 -5.49 4.51
N THR A 254 -0.44 -5.66 3.59
CA THR A 254 -0.65 -5.44 2.15
C THR A 254 -0.09 -6.63 1.38
N PHE A 255 -0.83 -7.09 0.39
CA PHE A 255 -0.48 -8.29 -0.35
C PHE A 255 -0.81 -8.18 -1.83
N PRO A 256 -0.13 -8.94 -2.69
CA PRO A 256 -0.58 -9.12 -4.06
C PRO A 256 -1.97 -9.74 -4.10
N LEU A 257 -2.80 -9.31 -5.05
CA LEU A 257 -4.13 -9.86 -5.28
C LEU A 257 -4.08 -11.34 -5.69
N ARG A 258 -3.02 -11.73 -6.39
CA ARG A 258 -2.76 -13.06 -6.95
C ARG A 258 -3.86 -13.53 -7.87
N ILE A 259 -3.94 -12.84 -8.96
CA ILE A 259 -4.82 -13.16 -10.07
C ILE A 259 -4.33 -14.46 -10.73
N GLU A 260 -5.17 -15.48 -10.83
CA GLU A 260 -4.84 -16.76 -11.46
C GLU A 260 -5.13 -16.72 -12.95
N GLU A 261 -4.11 -16.89 -13.78
CA GLU A 261 -4.25 -17.01 -15.22
C GLU A 261 -4.88 -18.37 -15.58
N LEU A 262 -5.85 -18.37 -16.49
CA LEU A 262 -6.46 -19.61 -16.98
C LEU A 262 -5.62 -20.18 -18.12
N ALA A 263 -5.04 -21.38 -17.92
CA ALA A 263 -4.09 -21.99 -18.84
C ALA A 263 -4.64 -22.17 -20.27
N ASP A 264 -5.93 -22.49 -20.39
CA ASP A 264 -6.61 -22.70 -21.67
C ASP A 264 -7.15 -21.41 -22.29
N LYS A 265 -7.04 -20.28 -21.56
CA LYS A 265 -7.59 -18.99 -21.92
C LYS A 265 -6.65 -17.86 -21.56
N PRO A 266 -5.57 -17.65 -22.29
CA PRO A 266 -4.42 -16.80 -21.90
C PRO A 266 -4.74 -15.33 -21.60
N LYS A 267 -5.93 -14.86 -21.91
CA LYS A 267 -6.38 -13.47 -21.61
C LYS A 267 -7.46 -13.43 -20.54
N GLU A 268 -7.89 -14.58 -20.04
CA GLU A 268 -8.86 -14.69 -18.96
C GLU A 268 -8.15 -15.05 -17.66
N ALA A 269 -8.77 -14.66 -16.55
CA ALA A 269 -8.22 -14.85 -15.22
C ALA A 269 -9.32 -14.96 -14.18
N GLN A 270 -8.98 -15.46 -12.99
CA GLN A 270 -9.87 -15.57 -11.86
C GLN A 270 -9.13 -15.30 -10.55
N LEU A 271 -9.89 -15.11 -9.48
CA LEU A 271 -9.39 -15.14 -8.11
C LEU A 271 -9.73 -16.47 -7.46
N ARG A 272 -8.84 -16.96 -6.59
CA ARG A 272 -9.03 -18.23 -5.90
C ARG A 272 -8.50 -18.17 -4.47
N VAL A 273 -9.32 -18.60 -3.51
CA VAL A 273 -8.91 -18.66 -2.09
C VAL A 273 -7.70 -19.60 -1.92
N GLY A 274 -6.76 -19.16 -1.10
CA GLY A 274 -5.55 -19.93 -0.80
C GLY A 274 -4.52 -20.00 -1.92
N TYR A 275 -4.74 -19.20 -2.98
CA TYR A 275 -3.83 -19.17 -4.11
C TYR A 275 -2.61 -18.30 -3.80
N THR A 276 -1.43 -18.94 -3.86
CA THR A 276 -0.12 -18.36 -3.54
C THR A 276 -0.07 -17.56 -2.23
N ASP A 277 0.48 -16.37 -2.21
CA ASP A 277 0.76 -15.59 -1.00
C ASP A 277 -0.27 -14.51 -0.66
N ALA A 278 -1.42 -14.48 -1.33
CA ALA A 278 -2.57 -13.71 -0.90
C ALA A 278 -3.03 -14.12 0.51
N LEU A 279 -3.42 -13.16 1.35
CA LEU A 279 -3.70 -13.41 2.77
C LEU A 279 -5.08 -13.98 3.07
N TYR A 280 -5.87 -14.34 2.07
CA TYR A 280 -7.24 -14.84 2.28
C TYR A 280 -7.30 -15.94 3.36
N GLY A 281 -7.94 -15.59 4.50
CA GLY A 281 -8.04 -16.47 5.67
C GLY A 281 -6.75 -16.75 6.43
N ARG A 282 -5.65 -16.02 6.19
CA ARG A 282 -4.35 -16.28 6.82
C ARG A 282 -3.77 -15.12 7.63
N SER A 283 -4.40 -13.94 7.61
CA SER A 283 -3.94 -12.80 8.41
C SER A 283 -4.08 -13.13 9.90
N LYS A 284 -2.98 -13.03 10.64
CA LYS A 284 -2.96 -13.27 12.08
C LYS A 284 -3.62 -12.13 12.83
N GLY A 285 -4.17 -12.46 14.00
CA GLY A 285 -4.71 -11.50 14.94
C GLY A 285 -3.82 -11.27 16.14
N GLY A 286 -4.27 -10.38 17.01
CA GLY A 286 -3.57 -9.97 18.22
C GLY A 286 -4.07 -8.61 18.72
N ILE A 287 -3.30 -7.99 19.60
CA ILE A 287 -3.51 -6.61 20.04
C ILE A 287 -2.76 -5.71 19.05
N THR A 288 -3.48 -4.81 18.40
CA THR A 288 -2.91 -3.86 17.45
C THR A 288 -2.09 -2.76 18.14
N PRO A 289 -1.25 -2.01 17.41
CA PRO A 289 -0.54 -0.86 17.96
C PRO A 289 -1.47 0.23 18.53
N SER A 290 -2.68 0.34 18.01
CA SER A 290 -3.74 1.23 18.54
C SER A 290 -4.49 0.67 19.74
N GLY A 291 -4.21 -0.58 20.17
CA GLY A 291 -4.72 -1.17 21.41
C GLY A 291 -6.02 -1.98 21.29
N TRP A 292 -6.68 -2.02 20.14
CA TRP A 292 -7.83 -2.90 19.92
C TRP A 292 -7.36 -4.33 19.56
N LYS A 293 -8.22 -5.33 19.77
CA LYS A 293 -7.92 -6.74 19.53
C LYS A 293 -8.73 -7.26 18.36
N CYS A 294 -8.10 -8.07 17.52
CA CYS A 294 -8.76 -8.77 16.40
C CYS A 294 -8.32 -10.25 16.33
N GLU A 295 -9.13 -11.07 15.70
CA GLU A 295 -8.78 -12.45 15.33
C GLU A 295 -7.95 -12.49 14.06
N HIS A 296 -8.28 -11.63 13.11
CA HIS A 296 -7.59 -11.44 11.85
C HIS A 296 -7.40 -9.95 11.60
N LEU A 297 -6.15 -9.54 11.35
CA LEU A 297 -5.85 -8.14 11.05
C LEU A 297 -6.35 -7.80 9.64
N PRO A 298 -7.03 -6.65 9.45
CA PRO A 298 -7.39 -6.17 8.12
C PRO A 298 -6.20 -6.04 7.18
N TYR A 299 -6.43 -6.24 5.88
CA TYR A 299 -5.36 -6.16 4.89
C TYR A 299 -5.83 -5.63 3.53
N LEU A 300 -4.88 -5.08 2.76
CA LEU A 300 -5.06 -4.71 1.36
C LEU A 300 -4.55 -5.82 0.45
N VAL A 301 -5.21 -6.00 -0.68
CA VAL A 301 -4.66 -6.73 -1.83
C VAL A 301 -4.54 -5.80 -3.03
N GLU A 302 -3.41 -5.84 -3.70
CA GLU A 302 -3.07 -4.94 -4.79
C GLU A 302 -2.68 -5.67 -6.07
N PHE A 303 -2.76 -4.98 -7.21
CA PHE A 303 -2.23 -5.47 -8.48
C PHE A 303 -0.70 -5.38 -8.43
N ASP A 304 -0.04 -6.53 -8.40
CA ASP A 304 1.41 -6.62 -8.24
C ASP A 304 2.19 -6.41 -9.56
N ASN A 305 3.47 -6.04 -9.41
CA ASN A 305 4.41 -5.88 -10.52
C ASN A 305 5.30 -7.11 -10.77
N TYR A 306 4.94 -8.27 -10.24
CA TYR A 306 5.73 -9.46 -10.34
C TYR A 306 5.06 -10.53 -11.22
N GLY A 307 5.71 -10.90 -12.33
CA GLY A 307 5.29 -11.91 -13.29
C GLY A 307 6.47 -12.71 -13.80
N ARG A 308 6.22 -13.90 -14.39
CA ARG A 308 7.27 -14.85 -14.78
C ARG A 308 7.95 -14.53 -16.10
N SER A 309 7.16 -14.25 -17.16
CA SER A 309 7.69 -14.20 -18.51
C SER A 309 7.36 -12.94 -19.29
N ARG A 310 6.45 -12.12 -18.81
CA ARG A 310 5.89 -10.94 -19.49
C ARG A 310 5.04 -11.28 -20.72
N LYS A 311 4.51 -12.51 -20.81
CA LYS A 311 3.62 -12.95 -21.88
C LYS A 311 2.41 -13.69 -21.30
N PRO A 312 1.20 -13.53 -21.86
CA PRO A 312 0.05 -14.31 -21.46
C PRO A 312 0.22 -15.79 -21.84
N GLY A 313 -0.39 -16.68 -21.08
CA GLY A 313 -0.33 -18.13 -21.31
C GLY A 313 0.95 -18.80 -20.84
N GLU A 314 1.90 -18.07 -20.28
CA GLU A 314 3.13 -18.61 -19.73
C GLU A 314 3.10 -18.69 -18.19
N ALA A 315 1.95 -19.01 -17.64
CA ALA A 315 1.76 -19.22 -16.20
C ALA A 315 2.76 -20.24 -15.66
N GLY A 316 3.37 -19.93 -14.51
CA GLY A 316 4.34 -20.82 -13.90
C GLY A 316 3.69 -22.07 -13.37
N GLN A 317 4.25 -23.20 -13.71
CA GLN A 317 4.03 -24.43 -12.96
C GLN A 317 4.92 -24.35 -11.71
N GLY A 318 4.33 -24.11 -10.54
CA GLY A 318 5.11 -24.07 -9.32
C GLY A 318 4.44 -23.28 -8.20
N ARG A 319 5.00 -23.42 -7.01
CA ARG A 319 4.43 -23.01 -5.72
C ARG A 319 4.20 -21.50 -5.57
N PHE A 320 4.82 -20.66 -6.42
CA PHE A 320 4.88 -19.22 -6.20
C PHE A 320 4.43 -18.37 -7.37
N TRP A 321 4.05 -18.96 -8.51
CA TRP A 321 3.84 -18.20 -9.72
C TRP A 321 2.64 -18.56 -10.46
N VAL A 322 2.06 -17.53 -10.94
CA VAL A 322 0.72 -17.51 -11.43
C VAL A 322 0.62 -16.97 -12.83
N TRP A 323 1.47 -16.01 -13.19
CA TRP A 323 1.30 -15.32 -14.44
C TRP A 323 2.50 -15.41 -15.33
N GLY A 324 2.25 -15.45 -16.63
CA GLY A 324 3.20 -15.03 -17.62
C GLY A 324 3.50 -13.53 -17.45
N TRP A 325 2.47 -12.70 -17.35
CA TRP A 325 2.60 -11.28 -17.03
C TRP A 325 2.53 -10.99 -15.53
N ASP A 326 3.02 -9.82 -15.12
CA ASP A 326 2.64 -9.27 -13.83
C ASP A 326 1.18 -8.79 -13.86
N GLU A 327 0.53 -8.72 -12.70
CA GLU A 327 -0.90 -8.51 -12.58
C GLU A 327 -1.34 -7.16 -13.14
N ILE A 328 -0.60 -6.08 -12.84
CA ILE A 328 -0.95 -4.75 -13.35
C ILE A 328 -0.70 -4.62 -14.85
N THR A 329 0.34 -5.26 -15.38
CA THR A 329 0.60 -5.27 -16.83
C THR A 329 -0.50 -6.03 -17.55
N TRP A 330 -0.88 -7.24 -17.10
CA TRP A 330 -2.03 -7.96 -17.63
C TRP A 330 -3.30 -7.10 -17.63
N PHE A 331 -3.62 -6.49 -16.50
CA PHE A 331 -4.80 -5.65 -16.35
C PHE A 331 -4.78 -4.47 -17.35
N SER A 332 -3.65 -3.80 -17.48
CA SER A 332 -3.49 -2.67 -18.39
C SER A 332 -3.70 -3.04 -19.86
N GLN A 333 -3.44 -4.30 -20.25
CA GLN A 333 -3.60 -4.78 -21.62
C GLN A 333 -5.04 -5.21 -21.96
N GLN A 334 -5.95 -5.22 -20.98
CA GLN A 334 -7.36 -5.53 -21.23
C GLN A 334 -8.09 -4.33 -21.84
N PRO A 335 -9.15 -4.55 -22.64
CA PRO A 335 -10.06 -3.46 -23.07
C PRO A 335 -10.66 -2.72 -21.86
N GLU A 336 -11.03 -1.47 -22.04
CA GLU A 336 -11.54 -0.62 -20.95
C GLU A 336 -12.74 -1.24 -20.22
N ASN A 337 -13.72 -1.76 -20.96
CA ASN A 337 -14.89 -2.43 -20.37
C ASN A 337 -14.49 -3.65 -19.55
N ALA A 338 -13.56 -4.46 -20.04
CA ALA A 338 -13.06 -5.63 -19.32
C ALA A 338 -12.30 -5.24 -18.03
N ARG A 339 -11.50 -4.14 -18.07
CA ARG A 339 -10.87 -3.58 -16.86
C ARG A 339 -11.92 -3.13 -15.84
N ASN A 340 -12.95 -2.42 -16.28
CA ASN A 340 -14.04 -1.95 -15.41
C ASN A 340 -14.80 -3.12 -14.78
N ASP A 341 -15.08 -4.17 -15.54
CA ASP A 341 -15.76 -5.39 -15.05
C ASP A 341 -14.87 -6.18 -14.10
N TRP A 342 -13.56 -6.26 -14.39
CA TRP A 342 -12.60 -6.90 -13.51
C TRP A 342 -12.48 -6.21 -12.14
N LEU A 343 -12.46 -4.87 -12.10
CA LEU A 343 -12.43 -4.13 -10.83
C LEU A 343 -13.68 -4.41 -9.99
N ARG A 344 -14.87 -4.46 -10.60
CA ARG A 344 -16.13 -4.82 -9.91
C ARG A 344 -16.07 -6.26 -9.40
N TYR A 345 -15.62 -7.18 -10.23
CA TYR A 345 -15.46 -8.58 -9.86
C TYR A 345 -14.50 -8.73 -8.68
N ALA A 346 -13.28 -8.18 -8.76
CA ALA A 346 -12.27 -8.29 -7.72
C ALA A 346 -12.74 -7.68 -6.39
N TRP A 347 -13.34 -6.48 -6.44
CA TRP A 347 -13.91 -5.83 -5.25
C TRP A 347 -14.95 -6.70 -4.57
N LYS A 348 -15.92 -7.19 -5.32
CA LYS A 348 -16.99 -8.06 -4.80
C LYS A 348 -16.42 -9.36 -4.27
N TRP A 349 -15.60 -10.05 -5.07
CA TRP A 349 -15.03 -11.35 -4.75
C TRP A 349 -14.23 -11.32 -3.44
N VAL A 350 -13.34 -10.35 -3.28
CA VAL A 350 -12.53 -10.21 -2.05
C VAL A 350 -13.42 -10.03 -0.83
N ARG A 351 -14.42 -9.15 -0.90
CA ARG A 351 -15.34 -8.88 0.23
C ARG A 351 -16.24 -10.08 0.59
N GLU A 352 -16.59 -10.90 -0.38
CA GLU A 352 -17.40 -12.10 -0.17
C GLU A 352 -16.59 -13.27 0.42
N HIS A 353 -15.29 -13.34 0.11
CA HIS A 353 -14.44 -14.46 0.55
C HIS A 353 -13.65 -14.17 1.82
N ASP A 354 -13.34 -12.91 2.09
CA ASP A 354 -12.67 -12.51 3.33
C ASP A 354 -13.08 -11.09 3.74
N PRO A 355 -13.86 -10.93 4.83
CA PRO A 355 -14.31 -9.61 5.30
C PRO A 355 -13.16 -8.71 5.77
N GLU A 356 -11.98 -9.27 6.05
CA GLU A 356 -10.78 -8.50 6.43
C GLU A 356 -10.02 -7.97 5.21
N GLY A 357 -10.29 -8.49 4.01
CA GLY A 357 -9.63 -8.11 2.76
C GLY A 357 -10.27 -6.90 2.08
N TYR A 358 -9.43 -6.01 1.56
CA TYR A 358 -9.81 -4.84 0.77
C TYR A 358 -8.96 -4.76 -0.49
N VAL A 359 -9.59 -4.48 -1.63
CA VAL A 359 -8.85 -4.23 -2.87
C VAL A 359 -8.27 -2.82 -2.83
N GLN A 360 -6.96 -2.71 -2.90
CA GLN A 360 -6.31 -1.44 -3.19
C GLN A 360 -6.43 -1.17 -4.69
N MET A 361 -7.24 -0.18 -5.06
CA MET A 361 -7.49 0.13 -6.48
C MET A 361 -6.20 0.55 -7.18
N PRO A 362 -5.98 0.13 -8.44
CA PRO A 362 -4.83 0.59 -9.20
C PRO A 362 -5.05 2.05 -9.62
N GLY A 363 -4.17 2.94 -9.22
CA GLY A 363 -4.16 4.35 -9.59
C GLY A 363 -3.02 4.67 -10.55
N MET A 364 -1.81 4.81 -10.03
CA MET A 364 -0.59 4.99 -10.79
C MET A 364 0.38 3.85 -10.50
N ARG A 365 0.70 3.07 -11.52
CA ARG A 365 1.55 1.87 -11.40
C ARG A 365 2.51 1.75 -12.57
N ILE A 366 3.76 1.35 -12.28
CA ILE A 366 4.69 0.89 -13.33
C ILE A 366 4.14 -0.40 -13.93
N ILE A 367 4.24 -0.53 -15.24
CA ILE A 367 3.92 -1.75 -15.98
C ILE A 367 5.17 -2.25 -16.71
N SER A 368 5.31 -3.58 -16.84
CA SER A 368 6.51 -4.23 -17.34
C SER A 368 6.21 -5.04 -18.58
N GLY A 369 6.76 -4.60 -19.73
CA GLY A 369 6.66 -5.36 -20.98
C GLY A 369 5.27 -5.33 -21.62
N ALA A 370 4.55 -4.23 -21.50
CA ALA A 370 3.33 -4.00 -22.26
C ALA A 370 3.60 -4.04 -23.77
N ALA A 371 2.70 -4.68 -24.53
CA ALA A 371 2.86 -4.88 -25.97
C ALA A 371 2.87 -3.55 -26.75
N ASP A 372 2.20 -2.53 -26.26
CA ASP A 372 2.13 -1.18 -26.83
C ASP A 372 3.28 -0.26 -26.39
N GLY A 373 4.26 -0.79 -25.63
CA GLY A 373 5.42 -0.05 -25.15
C GLY A 373 5.14 0.91 -23.98
N LYS A 374 3.92 0.97 -23.47
CA LYS A 374 3.60 1.80 -22.29
C LYS A 374 4.35 1.29 -21.06
N ARG A 375 4.79 2.22 -20.22
CA ARG A 375 5.53 1.94 -18.99
C ARG A 375 4.73 2.24 -17.72
N TRP A 376 3.56 2.88 -17.89
CA TRP A 376 2.70 3.30 -16.79
C TRP A 376 1.25 2.96 -17.06
N TYR A 377 0.56 2.57 -16.02
CA TYR A 377 -0.87 2.57 -15.91
C TYR A 377 -1.26 3.78 -15.05
N ASP A 378 -2.03 4.68 -15.64
CA ASP A 378 -2.61 5.85 -14.98
C ASP A 378 -4.13 5.74 -15.06
N VAL A 379 -4.79 5.67 -13.91
CA VAL A 379 -6.25 5.54 -13.81
C VAL A 379 -7.01 6.74 -14.38
N ASN A 380 -6.32 7.86 -14.52
CA ASN A 380 -6.85 9.14 -14.97
C ASN A 380 -7.64 8.98 -16.26
N ARG A 381 -8.69 9.79 -16.40
CA ARG A 381 -9.36 9.94 -17.70
C ARG A 381 -8.38 10.55 -18.70
N PRO A 382 -8.42 10.13 -19.98
CA PRO A 382 -7.61 10.74 -21.01
C PRO A 382 -7.89 12.26 -21.10
N SER A 383 -6.82 13.06 -21.08
CA SER A 383 -6.88 14.51 -21.13
C SER A 383 -5.60 15.07 -21.75
N ALA A 384 -5.53 16.40 -21.97
CA ALA A 384 -4.29 17.04 -22.39
C ALA A 384 -3.14 16.86 -21.37
N ALA A 385 -3.47 16.81 -20.07
CA ALA A 385 -2.49 16.59 -18.99
C ALA A 385 -2.08 15.12 -18.87
N THR A 386 -3.00 14.19 -19.11
CA THR A 386 -2.75 12.73 -19.04
C THR A 386 -3.29 12.06 -20.33
N PRO A 387 -2.60 12.22 -21.47
CA PRO A 387 -3.10 11.73 -22.77
C PRO A 387 -3.17 10.21 -22.86
N ASN A 388 -2.37 9.50 -22.08
CA ASN A 388 -2.33 8.04 -22.02
C ASN A 388 -3.12 7.45 -20.83
N GLY A 389 -4.00 8.23 -20.20
CA GLY A 389 -4.85 7.76 -19.11
C GLY A 389 -5.74 6.60 -19.54
N PHE A 390 -5.98 5.66 -18.63
CA PHE A 390 -6.74 4.44 -18.90
C PHE A 390 -8.24 4.57 -18.62
N GLY A 391 -8.70 5.67 -17.97
CA GLY A 391 -10.10 6.06 -17.87
C GLY A 391 -10.94 5.32 -16.83
N GLN A 392 -10.36 4.69 -15.81
CA GLN A 392 -11.12 3.93 -14.80
C GLN A 392 -11.62 4.77 -13.61
N GLU A 393 -11.43 6.09 -13.57
CA GLU A 393 -11.88 6.95 -12.46
C GLU A 393 -13.37 6.76 -12.13
N GLU A 394 -14.22 6.77 -13.15
CA GLU A 394 -15.67 6.63 -12.97
C GLU A 394 -16.06 5.24 -12.47
N ALA A 395 -15.42 4.19 -12.99
CA ALA A 395 -15.66 2.83 -12.56
C ALA A 395 -15.32 2.66 -11.07
N ILE A 396 -14.17 3.16 -10.61
CA ILE A 396 -13.75 3.11 -9.20
C ILE A 396 -14.71 3.92 -8.32
N ARG A 397 -15.05 5.14 -8.71
CA ARG A 397 -16.02 5.97 -8.00
C ARG A 397 -17.36 5.25 -7.82
N ASN A 398 -17.88 4.62 -8.89
CA ASN A 398 -19.15 3.91 -8.85
C ASN A 398 -19.09 2.63 -7.98
N ILE A 399 -17.99 1.88 -8.03
CA ILE A 399 -17.75 0.75 -7.13
C ILE A 399 -17.80 1.20 -5.67
N TRP A 400 -17.10 2.27 -5.34
CA TRP A 400 -17.05 2.79 -3.98
C TRP A 400 -18.36 3.46 -3.52
N ALA A 401 -19.11 4.08 -4.43
CA ALA A 401 -20.44 4.62 -4.13
C ALA A 401 -21.47 3.51 -3.87
N ALA A 402 -21.38 2.40 -4.59
CA ALA A 402 -22.24 1.24 -4.39
C ALA A 402 -21.89 0.44 -3.11
N ASP A 403 -20.70 0.63 -2.55
CA ASP A 403 -20.26 -0.01 -1.31
C ASP A 403 -20.92 0.67 -0.10
N THR A 404 -22.21 0.39 0.06
CA THR A 404 -23.05 0.86 1.18
C THR A 404 -22.89 0.00 2.43
N ASN A 405 -22.07 -1.06 2.38
CA ASN A 405 -21.86 -1.93 3.51
C ASN A 405 -21.25 -1.11 4.65
N ALA A 406 -22.11 -0.70 5.56
CA ALA A 406 -21.71 -0.38 6.92
C ALA A 406 -20.83 -1.55 7.37
N LEU A 407 -19.66 -1.21 7.92
CA LEU A 407 -18.75 -2.19 8.53
C LEU A 407 -19.57 -3.16 9.37
N PRO A 408 -19.36 -4.48 9.29
CA PRO A 408 -20.14 -5.40 10.08
C PRO A 408 -20.01 -4.99 11.56
N ARG A 409 -21.13 -4.63 12.16
CA ARG A 409 -21.19 -4.47 13.62
C ARG A 409 -21.03 -5.87 14.19
N ARG A 410 -19.92 -6.16 14.82
CA ARG A 410 -19.75 -7.35 15.67
C ARG A 410 -20.50 -7.18 16.99
#